data_bd2a46746e61f1fadd6f41e98b29282c
#
_entry.id   bd2a46746e61f1fadd6f41e98b29282c
#
_cell.length_a   1.000
_cell.length_b   1.000
_cell.length_c   1.000
_cell.angle_alpha   90.00
_cell.angle_beta   90.00
_cell.angle_gamma   90.00
#
_symmetry.space_group_name_H-M   'P 1'
#
loop_
_entity.id
_entity.type
_entity.pdbx_description
1 polymer ?
#
loop_
_entity_poly.entity_id
_entity_poly.type
_entity_poly.pdbx_seq_one_letter_code
_entity_poly.pdbx_strand_id
1 'polypeptide(L)'
;MVRDPRSGQWADSKAISGVAIGNQFPANGPLLASQFSGGITTVVRCLSALGFEVRPLNAMAGEDWQAKEVALIVADYLAMLMRELAGQPYNKAEHRRRLRQQLPARSEGSIEFKHANISAVMLELGYPYIRGYQPRSNFQRSALVGEVQTQVTRLTLLDDLTLSAVERPAAPADHPDFSKVLTAAPIAERVLREESPQYWRAPVKRDYFAREAHNRSLGEAGELFALEFERWRLVRLGAGQLAERVKHVSAIDGDGLGYDIHSFDSDGRDRFVEVKTTGFGERTPFYVSANEACFARDHAESFRLYRLFDFRAAPRLFELRGPIETHCKLDPVSFRASFG
;
A
#
# COMPACT_ATOMS: atom_id res chain seq x y z
N MET A 1 29.08 3.06 0.91
CA MET A 1 30.36 2.39 0.60
C MET A 1 31.22 2.33 1.85
N VAL A 2 31.97 1.28 2.04
CA VAL A 2 32.97 1.12 3.10
C VAL A 2 34.33 0.85 2.45
N ARG A 3 35.39 1.41 3.01
CA ARG A 3 36.75 1.21 2.52
C ARG A 3 37.36 -0.05 3.12
N ASP A 4 37.85 -0.93 2.27
CA ASP A 4 38.63 -2.08 2.72
C ASP A 4 39.99 -1.59 3.24
N PRO A 5 40.32 -1.81 4.51
CA PRO A 5 41.56 -1.33 5.10
C PRO A 5 42.82 -2.02 4.52
N ARG A 6 42.68 -3.18 3.88
CA ARG A 6 43.78 -3.94 3.28
C ARG A 6 44.08 -3.52 1.84
N SER A 7 43.05 -3.45 1.00
CA SER A 7 43.19 -3.12 -0.41
C SER A 7 42.98 -1.65 -0.73
N GLY A 8 42.38 -0.86 0.20
CA GLY A 8 41.99 0.52 -0.02
C GLY A 8 40.79 0.68 -0.97
N GLN A 9 40.24 -0.39 -1.50
CA GLN A 9 39.09 -0.37 -2.42
C GLN A 9 37.78 -0.10 -1.68
N TRP A 10 36.84 0.52 -2.41
CA TRP A 10 35.51 0.82 -1.88
C TRP A 10 34.51 -0.25 -2.28
N ALA A 11 33.82 -0.84 -1.31
CA ALA A 11 32.82 -1.86 -1.52
C ALA A 11 31.46 -1.47 -0.93
N ASP A 12 30.39 -2.14 -1.37
CA ASP A 12 29.05 -1.88 -0.84
C ASP A 12 28.94 -2.27 0.64
N SER A 13 28.56 -1.33 1.48
CA SER A 13 28.48 -1.52 2.94
C SER A 13 27.42 -2.53 3.35
N LYS A 14 26.31 -2.65 2.60
CA LYS A 14 25.27 -3.66 2.85
C LYS A 14 25.74 -5.05 2.47
N ALA A 15 26.40 -5.17 1.31
CA ALA A 15 26.94 -6.47 0.88
C ALA A 15 27.95 -7.01 1.89
N ILE A 16 28.88 -6.17 2.37
CA ILE A 16 29.87 -6.55 3.40
C ILE A 16 29.17 -6.99 4.69
N SER A 17 28.19 -6.21 5.15
CA SER A 17 27.45 -6.55 6.39
C SER A 17 26.65 -7.85 6.22
N GLY A 18 26.04 -8.10 5.07
CA GLY A 18 25.32 -9.34 4.78
C GLY A 18 26.22 -10.57 4.81
N VAL A 19 27.42 -10.47 4.23
CA VAL A 19 28.44 -11.53 4.28
C VAL A 19 28.96 -11.74 5.70
N ALA A 20 29.25 -10.67 6.45
CA ALA A 20 29.71 -10.75 7.82
C ALA A 20 28.72 -11.46 8.75
N ILE A 21 27.42 -11.13 8.62
CA ILE A 21 26.34 -11.79 9.36
C ILE A 21 26.25 -13.28 8.98
N GLY A 22 26.35 -13.62 7.69
CA GLY A 22 26.36 -15.01 7.23
C GLY A 22 27.54 -15.80 7.77
N ASN A 23 28.71 -15.20 7.91
CA ASN A 23 29.87 -15.83 8.55
C ASN A 23 29.69 -16.04 10.05
N GLN A 24 29.04 -15.09 10.72
CA GLN A 24 28.75 -15.20 12.16
C GLN A 24 27.62 -16.20 12.46
N PHE A 25 26.67 -16.35 11.56
CA PHE A 25 25.51 -17.24 11.67
C PHE A 25 25.39 -18.15 10.43
N PRO A 26 26.26 -19.16 10.28
CA PRO A 26 26.33 -19.97 9.05
C PRO A 26 25.03 -20.68 8.66
N ALA A 27 24.19 -21.02 9.64
CA ALA A 27 22.89 -21.65 9.41
C ALA A 27 21.91 -20.78 8.58
N ASN A 28 22.09 -19.45 8.62
CA ASN A 28 21.21 -18.49 7.92
C ASN A 28 21.77 -18.08 6.55
N GLY A 29 23.02 -18.44 6.25
CA GLY A 29 23.72 -17.98 5.06
C GLY A 29 23.96 -16.45 5.02
N PRO A 30 24.59 -15.93 3.96
CA PRO A 30 24.75 -14.50 3.76
C PRO A 30 23.40 -13.81 3.55
N LEU A 31 23.14 -12.73 4.26
CA LEU A 31 21.92 -11.95 4.08
C LEU A 31 22.00 -11.09 2.80
N LEU A 32 20.92 -11.13 2.01
CA LEU A 32 20.76 -10.24 0.87
C LEU A 32 20.48 -8.80 1.31
N ALA A 33 20.86 -7.82 0.48
CA ALA A 33 20.68 -6.40 0.78
C ALA A 33 19.22 -5.98 1.02
N SER A 34 18.24 -6.77 0.54
CA SER A 34 16.81 -6.57 0.77
C SER A 34 16.32 -7.06 2.14
N GLN A 35 17.09 -7.90 2.83
CA GLN A 35 16.66 -8.55 4.08
C GLN A 35 16.95 -7.75 5.34
N PHE A 36 17.67 -6.62 5.24
CA PHE A 36 17.96 -5.77 6.39
C PHE A 36 18.13 -4.29 5.99
N SER A 37 17.97 -3.40 6.98
CA SER A 37 18.15 -1.96 6.79
C SER A 37 19.63 -1.58 6.73
N GLY A 38 20.02 -0.85 5.68
CA GLY A 38 21.40 -0.39 5.45
C GLY A 38 21.63 1.11 5.69
N GLY A 39 20.74 1.77 6.45
CA GLY A 39 20.81 3.23 6.68
C GLY A 39 21.95 3.68 7.60
N ILE A 40 22.10 5.01 7.73
CA ILE A 40 23.12 5.67 8.56
C ILE A 40 23.03 5.24 10.03
N THR A 41 21.82 5.04 10.53
CA THR A 41 21.52 4.66 11.92
C THR A 41 21.79 3.18 12.22
N THR A 42 22.01 2.36 11.21
CA THR A 42 22.21 0.90 11.34
C THR A 42 23.61 0.51 10.85
N VAL A 43 23.75 0.08 9.60
CA VAL A 43 25.00 -0.45 9.03
C VAL A 43 26.14 0.58 9.09
N VAL A 44 25.88 1.84 8.76
CA VAL A 44 26.92 2.89 8.76
C VAL A 44 27.44 3.09 10.17
N ARG A 45 26.57 3.22 11.17
CA ARG A 45 26.96 3.41 12.58
C ARG A 45 27.76 2.22 13.11
N CYS A 46 27.35 0.99 12.80
CA CYS A 46 28.07 -0.21 13.24
C CYS A 46 29.47 -0.29 12.60
N LEU A 47 29.58 -0.07 11.30
CA LEU A 47 30.87 -0.10 10.59
C LEU A 47 31.81 1.01 11.07
N SER A 48 31.30 2.23 11.27
CA SER A 48 32.08 3.34 11.80
C SER A 48 32.55 3.08 13.26
N ALA A 49 31.69 2.49 14.10
CA ALA A 49 32.06 2.10 15.47
C ALA A 49 33.14 1.01 15.51
N LEU A 50 33.23 0.18 14.46
CA LEU A 50 34.28 -0.81 14.25
C LEU A 50 35.55 -0.23 13.61
N GLY A 51 35.62 1.10 13.38
CA GLY A 51 36.77 1.79 12.83
C GLY A 51 36.88 1.78 11.30
N PHE A 52 35.86 1.32 10.59
CA PHE A 52 35.87 1.37 9.13
C PHE A 52 35.56 2.78 8.62
N GLU A 53 36.29 3.19 7.56
CA GLU A 53 35.97 4.42 6.81
C GLU A 53 34.72 4.17 5.95
N VAL A 54 33.63 4.90 6.22
CA VAL A 54 32.36 4.79 5.49
C VAL A 54 32.03 6.09 4.81
N ARG A 55 31.70 6.03 3.52
CA ARG A 55 31.22 7.19 2.74
C ARG A 55 29.90 6.91 2.04
N PRO A 56 29.04 7.91 1.82
CA PRO A 56 27.86 7.74 0.98
C PRO A 56 28.25 7.40 -0.47
N LEU A 57 27.36 6.70 -1.18
CA LEU A 57 27.59 6.33 -2.59
C LEU A 57 27.69 7.56 -3.50
N ASN A 58 26.96 8.62 -3.16
CA ASN A 58 26.97 9.92 -3.84
C ASN A 58 27.23 11.01 -2.81
N ALA A 59 27.95 12.06 -3.18
CA ALA A 59 28.26 13.19 -2.32
C ALA A 59 26.99 13.87 -1.73
N MET A 60 25.86 13.75 -2.43
CA MET A 60 24.55 14.30 -2.04
C MET A 60 23.60 13.26 -1.42
N ALA A 61 24.03 11.99 -1.21
CA ALA A 61 23.20 10.99 -0.56
C ALA A 61 23.09 11.30 0.94
N GLY A 62 21.99 11.90 1.34
CA GLY A 62 21.72 12.35 2.71
C GLY A 62 21.50 13.84 2.87
N GLU A 63 21.74 14.65 1.84
CA GLU A 63 21.35 16.06 1.89
C GLU A 63 19.84 16.23 1.83
N ASP A 64 19.34 17.13 2.67
CA ASP A 64 17.92 17.49 2.69
C ASP A 64 17.48 18.06 1.34
N TRP A 65 16.23 17.74 0.97
CA TRP A 65 15.63 18.30 -0.23
C TRP A 65 15.32 19.78 -0.02
N GLN A 66 15.83 20.62 -0.91
CA GLN A 66 15.54 22.05 -0.89
C GLN A 66 14.08 22.33 -1.30
N ALA A 67 13.50 23.42 -0.83
CA ALA A 67 12.10 23.77 -1.11
C ALA A 67 11.79 23.81 -2.62
N LYS A 68 12.69 24.32 -3.44
CA LYS A 68 12.55 24.34 -4.91
C LYS A 68 12.53 22.93 -5.52
N GLU A 69 13.37 22.03 -5.03
CA GLU A 69 13.41 20.64 -5.49
C GLU A 69 12.13 19.89 -5.10
N VAL A 70 11.63 20.13 -3.87
CA VAL A 70 10.37 19.56 -3.39
C VAL A 70 9.21 20.06 -4.25
N ALA A 71 9.15 21.37 -4.56
CA ALA A 71 8.11 21.94 -5.39
C ALA A 71 8.08 21.31 -6.80
N LEU A 72 9.25 21.14 -7.43
CA LEU A 72 9.36 20.53 -8.76
C LEU A 72 8.89 19.06 -8.77
N ILE A 73 9.35 18.26 -7.81
CA ILE A 73 9.00 16.83 -7.81
C ILE A 73 7.53 16.61 -7.43
N VAL A 74 6.95 17.44 -6.58
CA VAL A 74 5.52 17.40 -6.26
C VAL A 74 4.68 17.77 -7.48
N ALA A 75 5.06 18.82 -8.22
CA ALA A 75 4.36 19.21 -9.45
C ALA A 75 4.39 18.10 -10.51
N ASP A 76 5.54 17.46 -10.72
CA ASP A 76 5.67 16.35 -11.66
C ASP A 76 4.84 15.13 -11.24
N TYR A 77 4.83 14.80 -9.94
CA TYR A 77 4.01 13.72 -9.38
C TYR A 77 2.52 13.99 -9.61
N LEU A 78 2.04 15.18 -9.29
CA LEU A 78 0.62 15.53 -9.45
C LEU A 78 0.20 15.54 -10.93
N ALA A 79 1.09 15.96 -11.84
CA ALA A 79 0.84 15.88 -13.27
C ALA A 79 0.68 14.42 -13.75
N MET A 80 1.49 13.49 -13.25
CA MET A 80 1.33 12.06 -13.54
C MET A 80 0.03 11.51 -12.94
N LEU A 81 -0.28 11.85 -11.69
CA LEU A 81 -1.49 11.38 -11.01
C LEU A 81 -2.75 11.83 -11.75
N MET A 82 -2.83 13.09 -12.16
CA MET A 82 -3.98 13.58 -12.93
C MET A 82 -4.18 12.81 -14.24
N ARG A 83 -3.10 12.46 -14.95
CA ARG A 83 -3.19 11.60 -16.15
C ARG A 83 -3.69 10.20 -15.81
N GLU A 84 -3.18 9.60 -14.73
CA GLU A 84 -3.64 8.27 -14.29
C GLU A 84 -5.12 8.26 -13.96
N LEU A 85 -5.61 9.26 -13.21
CA LEU A 85 -7.01 9.42 -12.86
C LEU A 85 -7.91 9.65 -14.08
N ALA A 86 -7.41 10.41 -15.06
CA ALA A 86 -8.09 10.65 -16.34
C ALA A 86 -8.05 9.43 -17.30
N GLY A 87 -7.33 8.34 -16.94
CA GLY A 87 -7.12 7.19 -17.82
C GLY A 87 -6.21 7.49 -19.02
N GLN A 88 -5.41 8.54 -18.95
CA GLN A 88 -4.48 8.94 -20.00
C GLN A 88 -3.12 8.25 -19.83
N PRO A 89 -2.48 7.82 -20.92
CA PRO A 89 -1.16 7.21 -20.84
C PRO A 89 -0.10 8.23 -20.43
N TYR A 90 0.87 7.78 -19.63
CA TYR A 90 2.07 8.53 -19.27
C TYR A 90 3.25 7.57 -19.06
N ASN A 91 4.47 8.10 -19.09
CA ASN A 91 5.69 7.29 -18.94
C ASN A 91 6.53 7.80 -17.75
N LYS A 92 6.55 7.02 -16.67
CA LYS A 92 7.31 7.35 -15.45
C LYS A 92 8.80 7.54 -15.69
N ALA A 93 9.41 6.75 -16.59
CA ALA A 93 10.82 6.87 -16.91
C ALA A 93 11.14 8.19 -17.65
N GLU A 94 10.20 8.68 -18.46
CA GLU A 94 10.34 9.98 -19.13
C GLU A 94 10.25 11.13 -18.13
N HIS A 95 9.26 11.10 -17.24
CA HIS A 95 9.11 12.07 -16.15
C HIS A 95 10.38 12.10 -15.29
N ARG A 96 10.90 10.94 -14.87
CA ARG A 96 12.14 10.83 -14.11
C ARG A 96 13.35 11.42 -14.85
N ARG A 97 13.48 11.16 -16.16
CA ARG A 97 14.56 11.75 -16.97
C ARG A 97 14.48 13.27 -17.04
N ARG A 98 13.27 13.85 -17.20
CA ARG A 98 13.06 15.30 -17.18
C ARG A 98 13.40 15.91 -15.83
N LEU A 99 12.97 15.28 -14.73
CA LEU A 99 13.33 15.71 -13.38
C LEU A 99 14.83 15.69 -13.16
N ARG A 100 15.54 14.67 -13.62
CA ARG A 100 17.01 14.61 -13.49
C ARG A 100 17.74 15.74 -14.19
N GLN A 101 17.22 16.26 -15.30
CA GLN A 101 17.79 17.44 -15.96
C GLN A 101 17.66 18.71 -15.09
N GLN A 102 16.59 18.82 -14.31
CA GLN A 102 16.33 19.94 -13.41
C GLN A 102 16.93 19.72 -12.00
N LEU A 103 17.16 18.48 -11.62
CA LEU A 103 17.68 18.04 -10.32
C LEU A 103 18.97 17.20 -10.52
N PRO A 104 20.04 17.76 -11.10
CA PRO A 104 21.23 16.98 -11.48
C PRO A 104 21.95 16.35 -10.28
N ALA A 105 21.79 16.91 -9.10
CA ALA A 105 22.36 16.39 -7.86
C ALA A 105 21.61 15.18 -7.29
N ARG A 106 20.38 14.88 -7.76
CA ARG A 106 19.55 13.79 -7.26
C ARG A 106 19.67 12.55 -8.14
N SER A 107 19.86 11.38 -7.53
CA SER A 107 19.85 10.09 -8.24
C SER A 107 18.44 9.67 -8.62
N GLU A 108 18.31 8.77 -9.60
CA GLU A 108 17.00 8.18 -9.98
C GLU A 108 16.31 7.52 -8.81
N GLY A 109 17.04 6.74 -8.01
CA GLY A 109 16.48 6.11 -6.81
C GLY A 109 16.02 7.11 -5.76
N SER A 110 16.70 8.28 -5.62
CA SER A 110 16.25 9.35 -4.71
C SER A 110 14.95 9.99 -5.19
N ILE A 111 14.79 10.17 -6.50
CA ILE A 111 13.53 10.67 -7.11
C ILE A 111 12.39 9.66 -6.90
N GLU A 112 12.61 8.38 -7.20
CA GLU A 112 11.60 7.34 -6.98
C GLU A 112 11.20 7.22 -5.51
N PHE A 113 12.17 7.28 -4.61
CA PHE A 113 11.91 7.26 -3.17
C PHE A 113 11.08 8.48 -2.74
N LYS A 114 11.37 9.67 -3.28
CA LYS A 114 10.59 10.87 -2.99
C LYS A 114 9.16 10.78 -3.56
N HIS A 115 8.97 10.20 -4.75
CA HIS A 115 7.62 9.91 -5.27
C HIS A 115 6.84 8.96 -4.34
N ALA A 116 7.49 7.93 -3.79
CA ALA A 116 6.87 7.05 -2.80
C ALA A 116 6.51 7.78 -1.48
N ASN A 117 7.30 8.78 -1.07
CA ASN A 117 6.95 9.64 0.07
C ASN A 117 5.75 10.55 -0.25
N ILE A 118 5.67 11.12 -1.47
CA ILE A 118 4.50 11.89 -1.90
C ILE A 118 3.25 11.00 -1.89
N SER A 119 3.34 9.75 -2.35
CA SER A 119 2.24 8.78 -2.26
C SER A 119 1.72 8.61 -0.82
N ALA A 120 2.60 8.57 0.17
CA ALA A 120 2.19 8.48 1.57
C ALA A 120 1.44 9.75 2.04
N VAL A 121 1.92 10.94 1.62
CA VAL A 121 1.23 12.21 1.93
C VAL A 121 -0.13 12.28 1.24
N MET A 122 -0.24 11.83 -0.02
CA MET A 122 -1.52 11.80 -0.74
C MET A 122 -2.55 10.94 -0.01
N LEU A 123 -2.16 9.74 0.47
CA LEU A 123 -3.05 8.90 1.29
C LEU A 123 -3.48 9.59 2.59
N GLU A 124 -2.56 10.28 3.27
CA GLU A 124 -2.87 11.04 4.49
C GLU A 124 -3.88 12.18 4.24
N LEU A 125 -3.86 12.75 3.03
CA LEU A 125 -4.79 13.79 2.59
C LEU A 125 -6.09 13.24 2.01
N GLY A 126 -6.29 11.93 1.97
CA GLY A 126 -7.48 11.27 1.45
C GLY A 126 -7.53 11.16 -0.08
N TYR A 127 -6.40 11.33 -0.78
CA TYR A 127 -6.28 11.17 -2.23
C TYR A 127 -5.63 9.85 -2.62
N PRO A 128 -5.99 9.29 -3.79
CA PRO A 128 -5.28 8.14 -4.34
C PRO A 128 -3.81 8.48 -4.65
N TYR A 129 -3.00 7.44 -4.78
CA TYR A 129 -1.60 7.56 -5.15
C TYR A 129 -1.32 6.88 -6.48
N ILE A 130 -0.21 7.26 -7.13
CA ILE A 130 0.21 6.69 -8.41
C ILE A 130 0.54 5.21 -8.24
N ARG A 131 -0.09 4.37 -9.05
CA ARG A 131 0.17 2.93 -9.10
C ARG A 131 1.67 2.64 -9.29
N GLY A 132 2.23 1.79 -8.43
CA GLY A 132 3.64 1.41 -8.47
C GLY A 132 4.61 2.34 -7.73
N TYR A 133 4.17 3.52 -7.26
CA TYR A 133 4.91 4.28 -6.25
C TYR A 133 4.34 3.98 -4.87
N GLN A 134 4.75 2.84 -4.32
CA GLN A 134 4.24 2.37 -3.01
C GLN A 134 4.51 3.40 -1.91
N PRO A 135 3.47 3.79 -1.13
CA PRO A 135 3.60 4.78 -0.07
C PRO A 135 4.68 4.42 0.95
N ARG A 136 5.57 5.37 1.25
CA ARG A 136 6.64 5.23 2.25
C ARG A 136 6.64 6.42 3.20
N SER A 137 6.52 6.17 4.49
CA SER A 137 6.36 7.19 5.54
C SER A 137 7.67 7.74 6.11
N ASN A 138 8.82 7.17 5.75
CA ASN A 138 10.12 7.64 6.24
C ASN A 138 10.62 8.86 5.45
N PHE A 139 10.15 10.06 5.83
CA PHE A 139 10.54 11.33 5.23
C PHE A 139 10.44 12.51 6.21
N GLN A 140 11.10 13.60 5.89
CA GLN A 140 11.02 14.86 6.62
C GLN A 140 9.63 15.50 6.38
N ARG A 141 8.74 15.38 7.37
CA ARG A 141 7.31 15.65 7.19
C ARG A 141 6.99 17.11 6.86
N SER A 142 7.56 18.08 7.59
CA SER A 142 7.12 19.47 7.53
C SER A 142 7.19 20.09 6.13
N ALA A 143 8.33 19.97 5.46
CA ALA A 143 8.54 20.56 4.14
C ALA A 143 7.72 19.86 3.04
N LEU A 144 7.67 18.52 3.04
CA LEU A 144 6.96 17.77 2.01
C LEU A 144 5.44 17.89 2.14
N VAL A 145 4.90 17.72 3.35
CA VAL A 145 3.45 17.81 3.60
C VAL A 145 2.92 19.19 3.24
N GLY A 146 3.62 20.27 3.68
CA GLY A 146 3.20 21.65 3.39
C GLY A 146 3.18 21.94 1.88
N GLU A 147 4.17 21.46 1.13
CA GLU A 147 4.23 21.68 -0.31
C GLU A 147 3.15 20.89 -1.05
N VAL A 148 2.95 19.60 -0.72
CA VAL A 148 1.88 18.79 -1.31
C VAL A 148 0.51 19.43 -1.04
N GLN A 149 0.21 19.83 0.20
CA GLN A 149 -1.03 20.51 0.56
C GLN A 149 -1.24 21.81 -0.25
N THR A 150 -0.17 22.60 -0.39
CA THR A 150 -0.22 23.87 -1.14
C THR A 150 -0.58 23.63 -2.59
N GLN A 151 0.08 22.66 -3.25
CA GLN A 151 -0.16 22.37 -4.67
C GLN A 151 -1.53 21.70 -4.89
N VAL A 152 -1.91 20.72 -4.07
CA VAL A 152 -3.22 20.05 -4.14
C VAL A 152 -4.36 21.06 -3.98
N THR A 153 -4.25 22.01 -3.03
CA THR A 153 -5.29 23.03 -2.84
C THR A 153 -5.50 23.94 -4.05
N ARG A 154 -4.45 24.16 -4.84
CA ARG A 154 -4.51 24.99 -6.04
C ARG A 154 -5.03 24.26 -7.28
N LEU A 155 -5.01 22.94 -7.27
CA LEU A 155 -5.36 22.09 -8.42
C LEU A 155 -6.80 21.57 -8.31
N THR A 156 -7.81 22.44 -8.57
CA THR A 156 -9.23 22.04 -8.57
C THR A 156 -9.51 20.88 -9.53
N LEU A 157 -8.82 20.82 -10.66
CA LEU A 157 -8.93 19.72 -11.61
C LEU A 157 -8.57 18.36 -10.98
N LEU A 158 -7.63 18.31 -10.04
CA LEU A 158 -7.30 17.08 -9.34
C LEU A 158 -8.49 16.58 -8.51
N ASP A 159 -9.22 17.48 -7.84
CA ASP A 159 -10.45 17.16 -7.11
C ASP A 159 -11.51 16.54 -8.03
N ASP A 160 -11.74 17.16 -9.20
CA ASP A 160 -12.76 16.71 -10.18
C ASP A 160 -12.38 15.35 -10.77
N LEU A 161 -11.12 15.14 -11.14
CA LEU A 161 -10.62 13.87 -11.64
C LEU A 161 -10.69 12.77 -10.58
N THR A 162 -10.34 13.08 -9.32
CA THR A 162 -10.41 12.12 -8.22
C THR A 162 -11.87 11.73 -7.95
N LEU A 163 -12.77 12.71 -7.89
CA LEU A 163 -14.20 12.45 -7.71
C LEU A 163 -14.76 11.58 -8.84
N SER A 164 -14.45 11.90 -10.09
CA SER A 164 -14.84 11.08 -11.24
C SER A 164 -14.29 9.65 -11.18
N ALA A 165 -13.06 9.48 -10.68
CA ALA A 165 -12.43 8.17 -10.56
C ALA A 165 -13.09 7.32 -9.48
N VAL A 166 -13.41 7.88 -8.29
CA VAL A 166 -14.03 7.12 -7.18
C VAL A 166 -15.49 6.78 -7.46
N GLU A 167 -16.21 7.64 -8.16
CA GLU A 167 -17.64 7.45 -8.51
C GLU A 167 -17.84 6.61 -9.78
N ARG A 168 -16.77 6.32 -10.52
CA ARG A 168 -16.86 5.53 -11.76
C ARG A 168 -17.49 4.17 -11.47
N PRO A 169 -18.56 3.77 -12.22
CA PRO A 169 -19.11 2.43 -12.13
C PRO A 169 -18.05 1.35 -12.40
N ALA A 170 -18.23 0.20 -11.80
CA ALA A 170 -17.46 -1.00 -12.11
C ALA A 170 -18.38 -2.09 -12.61
N ALA A 171 -17.92 -2.85 -13.59
CA ALA A 171 -18.58 -4.07 -14.04
C ALA A 171 -17.75 -5.28 -13.59
N PRO A 172 -18.36 -6.46 -13.41
CA PRO A 172 -17.63 -7.70 -13.22
C PRO A 172 -16.60 -7.88 -14.34
N ALA A 173 -15.43 -8.39 -14.01
CA ALA A 173 -14.39 -8.66 -15.00
C ALA A 173 -14.80 -9.85 -15.87
N ASP A 174 -14.77 -9.67 -17.20
CA ASP A 174 -15.02 -10.77 -18.14
C ASP A 174 -13.85 -11.77 -18.09
N HIS A 175 -14.12 -13.01 -17.70
CA HIS A 175 -13.19 -14.15 -17.70
C HIS A 175 -11.80 -13.85 -17.09
N PRO A 176 -11.70 -13.48 -15.81
CA PRO A 176 -10.43 -13.17 -15.17
C PRO A 176 -9.53 -14.41 -15.09
N ASP A 177 -8.22 -14.24 -15.34
CA ASP A 177 -7.24 -15.29 -15.08
C ASP A 177 -6.95 -15.37 -13.57
N PHE A 178 -7.77 -16.10 -12.85
CA PHE A 178 -7.65 -16.26 -11.39
C PHE A 178 -6.30 -16.83 -10.93
N SER A 179 -5.54 -17.50 -11.81
CA SER A 179 -4.22 -18.03 -11.45
C SER A 179 -3.19 -16.93 -11.13
N LYS A 180 -3.42 -15.70 -11.60
CA LYS A 180 -2.52 -14.54 -11.43
C LYS A 180 -3.04 -13.46 -10.49
N VAL A 181 -4.24 -13.63 -9.96
CA VAL A 181 -4.91 -12.60 -9.15
C VAL A 181 -4.31 -12.49 -7.75
N LEU A 182 -3.99 -13.63 -7.13
CA LEU A 182 -3.54 -13.68 -5.75
C LEU A 182 -2.12 -13.10 -5.58
N THR A 183 -1.96 -12.22 -4.61
CA THR A 183 -0.68 -11.60 -4.23
C THR A 183 -0.44 -11.72 -2.73
N ALA A 184 0.79 -11.48 -2.31
CA ALA A 184 1.09 -11.33 -0.88
C ALA A 184 0.47 -10.03 -0.35
N ALA A 185 -0.04 -10.07 0.88
CA ALA A 185 -0.52 -8.87 1.57
C ALA A 185 0.63 -7.89 1.82
N PRO A 186 0.38 -6.57 1.77
CA PRO A 186 1.38 -5.58 2.14
C PRO A 186 1.82 -5.78 3.59
N ILE A 187 3.12 -5.77 3.83
CA ILE A 187 3.66 -5.79 5.18
C ILE A 187 3.32 -4.45 5.84
N ALA A 188 2.69 -4.51 7.03
CA ALA A 188 2.48 -3.33 7.84
C ALA A 188 3.85 -2.74 8.22
N GLU A 189 4.17 -1.54 7.74
CA GLU A 189 5.34 -0.82 8.26
C GLU A 189 5.04 -0.49 9.73
N ARG A 190 5.79 -1.07 10.66
CA ARG A 190 5.82 -0.60 12.04
C ARG A 190 6.45 0.79 12.04
N VAL A 191 5.65 1.79 11.73
CA VAL A 191 6.00 3.17 12.05
C VAL A 191 5.95 3.24 13.58
N LEU A 192 7.11 3.37 14.21
CA LEU A 192 7.20 3.88 15.58
C LEU A 192 6.73 5.34 15.51
N ARG A 193 5.43 5.53 15.39
CA ARG A 193 4.82 6.83 15.66
C ARG A 193 4.84 6.98 17.17
N GLU A 194 5.55 7.99 17.66
CA GLU A 194 5.19 8.58 18.93
C GLU A 194 3.69 8.87 18.85
N GLU A 195 2.92 8.24 19.73
CA GLU A 195 1.49 8.49 19.86
C GLU A 195 1.30 9.96 20.25
N SER A 196 1.14 10.81 19.27
CA SER A 196 0.54 12.11 19.50
C SER A 196 -0.96 11.86 19.66
N PRO A 197 -1.54 12.07 20.84
CA PRO A 197 -2.98 11.88 21.09
C PRO A 197 -3.80 13.05 20.53
N GLN A 198 -3.43 13.58 19.38
CA GLN A 198 -4.16 14.66 18.76
C GLN A 198 -4.95 14.12 17.57
N TYR A 199 -6.26 14.02 17.75
CA TYR A 199 -7.31 13.90 16.74
C TYR A 199 -7.35 15.08 15.74
N TRP A 200 -6.21 15.72 15.49
CA TRP A 200 -6.08 16.73 14.46
C TRP A 200 -5.76 16.03 13.14
N ARG A 201 -6.80 15.50 12.51
CA ARG A 201 -6.70 15.30 11.06
C ARG A 201 -6.52 16.68 10.45
N ALA A 202 -5.52 16.85 9.59
CA ALA A 202 -5.52 17.99 8.69
C ALA A 202 -6.94 18.05 8.08
N PRO A 203 -7.57 19.25 7.97
CA PRO A 203 -8.91 19.34 7.42
C PRO A 203 -8.89 18.75 6.01
N VAL A 204 -9.31 17.48 5.91
CA VAL A 204 -9.49 16.81 4.64
C VAL A 204 -10.75 17.38 4.05
N LYS A 205 -10.60 18.18 3.00
CA LYS A 205 -11.71 18.84 2.33
C LYS A 205 -12.75 17.83 1.81
N ARG A 206 -12.31 16.61 1.48
CA ARG A 206 -13.14 15.51 0.97
C ARG A 206 -12.47 14.17 1.31
N ASP A 207 -13.22 13.22 1.84
CA ASP A 207 -12.77 11.83 2.02
C ASP A 207 -13.16 11.02 0.78
N TYR A 208 -12.27 10.98 -0.20
CA TYR A 208 -12.49 10.25 -1.44
C TYR A 208 -12.57 8.74 -1.23
N PHE A 209 -11.87 8.22 -0.21
CA PHE A 209 -11.91 6.79 0.09
C PHE A 209 -13.23 6.36 0.72
N ALA A 210 -13.83 7.22 1.58
CA ALA A 210 -15.18 7.00 2.07
C ALA A 210 -16.21 7.00 0.91
N ARG A 211 -16.05 7.92 -0.06
CA ARG A 211 -16.90 7.93 -1.25
C ARG A 211 -16.74 6.67 -2.10
N GLU A 212 -15.53 6.22 -2.34
CA GLU A 212 -15.29 4.99 -3.07
C GLU A 212 -15.88 3.77 -2.34
N ALA A 213 -15.74 3.71 -1.02
CA ALA A 213 -16.34 2.65 -0.21
C ALA A 213 -17.87 2.60 -0.30
N HIS A 214 -18.54 3.73 -0.59
CA HIS A 214 -19.97 3.81 -0.84
C HIS A 214 -20.36 3.60 -2.31
N ASN A 215 -19.40 3.32 -3.20
CA ASN A 215 -19.71 2.99 -4.58
C ASN A 215 -20.24 1.57 -4.71
N ARG A 216 -21.57 1.45 -4.66
CA ARG A 216 -22.28 0.16 -4.66
C ARG A 216 -21.87 -0.73 -5.85
N SER A 217 -21.76 -0.17 -7.07
CA SER A 217 -21.39 -0.97 -8.24
C SER A 217 -19.99 -1.56 -8.14
N LEU A 218 -19.06 -0.87 -7.47
CA LEU A 218 -17.71 -1.36 -7.22
C LEU A 218 -17.72 -2.47 -6.15
N GLY A 219 -18.51 -2.31 -5.10
CA GLY A 219 -18.70 -3.34 -4.05
C GLY A 219 -19.28 -4.62 -4.65
N GLU A 220 -20.43 -4.53 -5.30
CA GLU A 220 -21.12 -5.67 -5.93
C GLU A 220 -20.24 -6.40 -6.96
N ALA A 221 -19.52 -5.65 -7.82
CA ALA A 221 -18.61 -6.24 -8.78
C ALA A 221 -17.44 -6.98 -8.11
N GLY A 222 -16.93 -6.45 -6.99
CA GLY A 222 -15.89 -7.10 -6.20
C GLY A 222 -16.36 -8.36 -5.50
N GLU A 223 -17.55 -8.35 -4.92
CA GLU A 223 -18.16 -9.52 -4.27
C GLU A 223 -18.42 -10.65 -5.27
N LEU A 224 -18.95 -10.32 -6.46
CA LEU A 224 -19.13 -11.28 -7.55
C LEU A 224 -17.80 -11.88 -8.01
N PHE A 225 -16.77 -11.04 -8.14
CA PHE A 225 -15.43 -11.50 -8.48
C PHE A 225 -14.86 -12.45 -7.43
N ALA A 226 -15.00 -12.12 -6.15
CA ALA A 226 -14.55 -12.95 -5.04
C ALA A 226 -15.34 -14.27 -4.95
N LEU A 227 -16.65 -14.26 -5.24
CA LEU A 227 -17.49 -15.44 -5.32
C LEU A 227 -16.99 -16.42 -6.39
N GLU A 228 -16.72 -15.92 -7.59
CA GLU A 228 -16.18 -16.73 -8.69
C GLU A 228 -14.75 -17.21 -8.40
N PHE A 229 -13.93 -16.39 -7.76
CA PHE A 229 -12.60 -16.78 -7.30
C PHE A 229 -12.66 -17.95 -6.29
N GLU A 230 -13.57 -17.92 -5.31
CA GLU A 230 -13.74 -19.00 -4.33
C GLU A 230 -14.22 -20.31 -4.97
N ARG A 231 -15.14 -20.24 -5.93
CA ARG A 231 -15.56 -21.41 -6.73
C ARG A 231 -14.40 -21.97 -7.53
N TRP A 232 -13.67 -21.15 -8.25
CA TRP A 232 -12.49 -21.55 -8.99
C TRP A 232 -11.43 -22.19 -8.08
N ARG A 233 -11.15 -21.58 -6.90
CA ARG A 233 -10.19 -22.08 -5.92
C ARG A 233 -10.54 -23.49 -5.46
N LEU A 234 -11.79 -23.74 -5.09
CA LEU A 234 -12.26 -25.05 -4.64
C LEU A 234 -12.18 -26.10 -5.74
N VAL A 235 -12.59 -25.77 -6.96
CA VAL A 235 -12.44 -26.67 -8.12
C VAL A 235 -10.96 -27.03 -8.34
N ARG A 236 -10.08 -26.06 -8.27
CA ARG A 236 -8.62 -26.28 -8.41
C ARG A 236 -8.03 -27.17 -7.31
N LEU A 237 -8.63 -27.14 -6.12
CA LEU A 237 -8.24 -27.99 -4.99
C LEU A 237 -8.91 -29.40 -5.02
N GLY A 238 -9.65 -29.72 -6.08
CA GLY A 238 -10.37 -30.99 -6.19
C GLY A 238 -11.65 -31.08 -5.37
N ALA A 239 -12.13 -29.96 -4.82
CA ALA A 239 -13.31 -29.88 -3.95
C ALA A 239 -14.54 -29.31 -4.70
N GLY A 240 -14.82 -29.80 -5.91
CA GLY A 240 -15.89 -29.26 -6.77
C GLY A 240 -17.27 -29.26 -6.13
N GLN A 241 -17.62 -30.28 -5.33
CA GLN A 241 -18.90 -30.32 -4.61
C GLN A 241 -19.05 -29.18 -3.59
N LEU A 242 -17.95 -28.74 -2.98
CA LEU A 242 -17.96 -27.58 -2.08
C LEU A 242 -18.09 -26.27 -2.87
N ALA A 243 -17.54 -26.20 -4.08
CA ALA A 243 -17.68 -25.03 -4.93
C ALA A 243 -19.14 -24.72 -5.29
N GLU A 244 -19.98 -25.74 -5.47
CA GLU A 244 -21.42 -25.58 -5.72
C GLU A 244 -22.20 -25.06 -4.51
N ARG A 245 -21.63 -25.21 -3.31
CA ARG A 245 -22.23 -24.77 -2.05
C ARG A 245 -21.84 -23.35 -1.64
N VAL A 246 -20.89 -22.71 -2.36
CA VAL A 246 -20.48 -21.34 -2.08
C VAL A 246 -21.64 -20.37 -2.29
N LYS A 247 -21.93 -19.55 -1.28
CA LYS A 247 -23.09 -18.64 -1.26
C LYS A 247 -22.67 -17.20 -1.15
N HIS A 248 -23.31 -16.33 -1.89
CA HIS A 248 -23.24 -14.88 -1.77
C HIS A 248 -24.26 -14.43 -0.73
N VAL A 249 -23.83 -14.28 0.52
CA VAL A 249 -24.71 -14.11 1.68
C VAL A 249 -25.26 -12.69 1.77
N SER A 250 -24.44 -11.69 1.53
CA SER A 250 -24.86 -10.27 1.52
C SER A 250 -26.01 -10.02 0.53
N ALA A 251 -26.03 -10.72 -0.61
CA ALA A 251 -27.10 -10.61 -1.60
C ALA A 251 -28.40 -11.34 -1.20
N ILE A 252 -28.35 -12.36 -0.33
CA ILE A 252 -29.48 -13.20 0.03
C ILE A 252 -30.10 -12.78 1.37
N ASP A 253 -29.24 -12.60 2.39
CA ASP A 253 -29.63 -12.40 3.78
C ASP A 253 -29.41 -10.94 4.26
N GLY A 254 -28.75 -10.07 3.41
CA GLY A 254 -28.46 -8.65 3.69
C GLY A 254 -27.16 -8.43 4.47
N ASP A 255 -26.76 -7.15 4.58
CA ASP A 255 -25.43 -6.70 5.07
C ASP A 255 -25.19 -6.82 6.58
N GLY A 256 -25.95 -7.63 7.30
CA GLY A 256 -25.93 -7.67 8.78
C GLY A 256 -25.10 -8.79 9.41
N LEU A 257 -24.61 -9.76 8.64
CA LEU A 257 -23.97 -10.96 9.19
C LEU A 257 -22.47 -10.81 9.47
N GLY A 258 -21.83 -9.76 8.97
CA GLY A 258 -20.40 -9.49 9.20
C GLY A 258 -19.45 -10.16 8.22
N TYR A 259 -19.98 -10.71 7.12
CA TYR A 259 -19.23 -11.24 5.98
C TYR A 259 -20.13 -11.33 4.73
N ASP A 260 -19.52 -11.35 3.54
CA ASP A 260 -20.23 -11.30 2.24
C ASP A 260 -20.44 -12.68 1.60
N ILE A 261 -19.48 -13.59 1.77
CA ILE A 261 -19.47 -14.90 1.10
C ILE A 261 -19.24 -16.01 2.11
N HIS A 262 -20.12 -17.01 2.09
CA HIS A 262 -19.91 -18.28 2.79
C HIS A 262 -19.27 -19.28 1.83
N SER A 263 -18.04 -19.66 2.12
CA SER A 263 -17.24 -20.62 1.38
C SER A 263 -16.68 -21.71 2.31
N PHE A 264 -15.72 -22.48 1.82
CA PHE A 264 -15.14 -23.61 2.55
C PHE A 264 -13.64 -23.73 2.31
N ASP A 265 -12.91 -24.28 3.27
CA ASP A 265 -11.61 -24.86 3.02
C ASP A 265 -11.78 -26.22 2.32
N SER A 266 -10.72 -26.75 1.70
CA SER A 266 -10.79 -28.00 0.92
C SER A 266 -11.19 -29.23 1.76
N ASP A 267 -11.03 -29.16 3.08
CA ASP A 267 -11.45 -30.19 4.05
C ASP A 267 -12.91 -30.04 4.54
N GLY A 268 -13.63 -29.04 4.03
CA GLY A 268 -15.03 -28.78 4.33
C GLY A 268 -15.30 -27.88 5.52
N ARG A 269 -14.28 -27.35 6.20
CA ARG A 269 -14.44 -26.32 7.25
C ARG A 269 -14.98 -25.03 6.64
N ASP A 270 -15.82 -24.34 7.41
CA ASP A 270 -16.39 -23.06 6.98
C ASP A 270 -15.31 -21.99 6.75
N ARG A 271 -15.54 -21.16 5.75
CA ARG A 271 -14.72 -20.01 5.37
C ARG A 271 -15.64 -18.82 5.11
N PHE A 272 -15.57 -17.83 5.99
CA PHE A 272 -16.35 -16.60 5.92
C PHE A 272 -15.50 -15.50 5.30
N VAL A 273 -15.91 -15.00 4.15
CA VAL A 273 -15.13 -14.03 3.38
C VAL A 273 -15.83 -12.68 3.39
N GLU A 274 -15.14 -11.69 3.91
CA GLU A 274 -15.48 -10.27 3.78
C GLU A 274 -14.68 -9.67 2.62
N VAL A 275 -15.32 -8.88 1.75
CA VAL A 275 -14.76 -8.35 0.52
C VAL A 275 -14.64 -6.83 0.59
N LYS A 276 -13.43 -6.31 0.44
CA LYS A 276 -13.17 -4.87 0.37
C LYS A 276 -12.49 -4.54 -0.96
N THR A 277 -13.18 -3.79 -1.82
CA THR A 277 -12.75 -3.50 -3.19
C THR A 277 -12.30 -2.05 -3.35
N THR A 278 -11.25 -1.82 -4.15
CA THR A 278 -10.84 -0.48 -4.59
C THR A 278 -10.37 -0.51 -6.05
N GLY A 279 -10.64 0.57 -6.77
CA GLY A 279 -10.06 0.80 -8.10
C GLY A 279 -8.60 1.25 -8.07
N PHE A 280 -8.08 1.56 -6.89
CA PHE A 280 -6.72 2.08 -6.66
C PHE A 280 -5.76 1.00 -6.17
N GLY A 281 -4.56 1.40 -5.75
CA GLY A 281 -3.50 0.48 -5.35
C GLY A 281 -3.76 -0.22 -3.99
N GLU A 282 -2.98 -1.24 -3.71
CA GLU A 282 -3.14 -2.17 -2.59
C GLU A 282 -3.13 -1.54 -1.19
N ARG A 283 -2.46 -0.38 -1.02
CA ARG A 283 -2.36 0.34 0.27
C ARG A 283 -3.44 1.38 0.48
N THR A 284 -4.42 1.47 -0.43
CA THR A 284 -5.58 2.35 -0.25
C THR A 284 -6.35 1.93 1.01
N PRO A 285 -6.64 2.87 1.93
CA PRO A 285 -7.46 2.59 3.12
C PRO A 285 -8.82 1.99 2.74
N PHE A 286 -9.35 1.18 3.64
CA PHE A 286 -10.69 0.62 3.52
C PHE A 286 -11.43 0.76 4.86
N TYR A 287 -12.76 0.67 4.80
CA TYR A 287 -13.64 0.85 5.95
C TYR A 287 -14.17 -0.51 6.42
N VAL A 288 -14.21 -0.65 7.74
CA VAL A 288 -14.69 -1.84 8.43
C VAL A 288 -15.76 -1.41 9.43
N SER A 289 -16.90 -2.06 9.43
CA SER A 289 -17.95 -1.84 10.44
C SER A 289 -17.57 -2.51 11.77
N ALA A 290 -18.20 -2.06 12.85
CA ALA A 290 -18.01 -2.71 14.15
C ALA A 290 -18.46 -4.18 14.13
N ASN A 291 -19.49 -4.51 13.35
CA ASN A 291 -20.01 -5.87 13.22
C ASN A 291 -19.00 -6.79 12.51
N GLU A 292 -18.41 -6.37 11.37
CA GLU A 292 -17.37 -7.11 10.66
C GLU A 292 -16.14 -7.33 11.54
N ALA A 293 -15.71 -6.31 12.30
CA ALA A 293 -14.58 -6.44 13.21
C ALA A 293 -14.86 -7.38 14.38
N CYS A 294 -16.09 -7.39 14.92
CA CYS A 294 -16.52 -8.37 15.94
C CYS A 294 -16.57 -9.79 15.37
N PHE A 295 -17.24 -9.96 14.22
CA PHE A 295 -17.33 -11.26 13.56
C PHE A 295 -15.95 -11.86 13.26
N ALA A 296 -15.01 -11.04 12.77
CA ALA A 296 -13.63 -11.47 12.50
C ALA A 296 -12.89 -11.97 13.76
N ARG A 297 -13.17 -11.38 14.94
CA ARG A 297 -12.61 -11.85 16.22
C ARG A 297 -13.24 -13.14 16.68
N ASP A 298 -14.58 -13.23 16.59
CA ASP A 298 -15.34 -14.39 17.07
C ASP A 298 -15.10 -15.63 16.20
N HIS A 299 -14.75 -15.44 14.92
CA HIS A 299 -14.51 -16.49 13.93
C HIS A 299 -13.05 -16.48 13.38
N ALA A 300 -12.08 -16.21 14.24
CA ALA A 300 -10.69 -15.96 13.85
C ALA A 300 -10.07 -17.02 12.91
N GLU A 301 -10.41 -18.29 13.10
CA GLU A 301 -9.87 -19.39 12.27
C GLU A 301 -10.53 -19.46 10.88
N SER A 302 -11.82 -19.12 10.79
CA SER A 302 -12.63 -19.23 9.58
C SER A 302 -12.77 -17.93 8.80
N PHE A 303 -12.52 -16.77 9.43
CA PHE A 303 -12.67 -15.47 8.80
C PHE A 303 -11.52 -15.13 7.85
N ARG A 304 -11.87 -14.56 6.71
CA ARG A 304 -10.95 -14.07 5.68
C ARG A 304 -11.42 -12.71 5.19
N LEU A 305 -10.52 -11.72 5.18
CA LEU A 305 -10.76 -10.47 4.47
C LEU A 305 -10.04 -10.53 3.13
N TYR A 306 -10.81 -10.41 2.04
CA TYR A 306 -10.32 -10.29 0.69
C TYR A 306 -10.21 -8.82 0.31
N ARG A 307 -8.99 -8.35 0.10
CA ARG A 307 -8.72 -7.01 -0.43
C ARG A 307 -8.50 -7.08 -1.92
N LEU A 308 -9.50 -6.67 -2.68
CA LEU A 308 -9.41 -6.46 -4.13
C LEU A 308 -8.90 -5.06 -4.41
N PHE A 309 -7.89 -4.95 -5.26
CA PHE A 309 -7.28 -3.67 -5.63
C PHE A 309 -6.96 -3.65 -7.13
N ASP A 310 -6.65 -2.45 -7.66
CA ASP A 310 -6.50 -2.21 -9.10
C ASP A 310 -7.70 -2.72 -9.92
N PHE A 311 -8.87 -2.79 -9.31
CA PHE A 311 -10.01 -3.57 -9.76
C PHE A 311 -10.48 -3.22 -11.18
N ARG A 312 -10.46 -1.92 -11.55
CA ARG A 312 -10.93 -1.45 -12.86
C ARG A 312 -9.93 -1.63 -14.00
N ALA A 313 -8.69 -2.02 -13.70
CA ALA A 313 -7.64 -2.13 -14.72
C ALA A 313 -7.07 -3.55 -14.83
N ALA A 314 -6.60 -4.09 -13.71
CA ALA A 314 -6.03 -5.44 -13.62
C ALA A 314 -6.29 -5.97 -12.21
N PRO A 315 -7.47 -6.56 -11.94
CA PRO A 315 -7.86 -6.99 -10.60
C PRO A 315 -6.79 -7.87 -9.93
N ARG A 316 -6.42 -7.50 -8.73
CA ARG A 316 -5.51 -8.23 -7.86
C ARG A 316 -6.17 -8.41 -6.50
N LEU A 317 -5.75 -9.45 -5.78
CA LEU A 317 -6.33 -9.83 -4.50
C LEU A 317 -5.23 -10.24 -3.53
N PHE A 318 -5.35 -9.81 -2.28
CA PHE A 318 -4.66 -10.46 -1.17
C PHE A 318 -5.65 -10.84 -0.06
N GLU A 319 -5.27 -11.82 0.73
CA GLU A 319 -6.04 -12.36 1.84
C GLU A 319 -5.41 -11.96 3.17
N LEU A 320 -6.25 -11.53 4.12
CA LEU A 320 -5.91 -11.39 5.53
C LEU A 320 -6.73 -12.42 6.32
N ARG A 321 -6.08 -13.15 7.23
CA ARG A 321 -6.71 -14.22 8.00
C ARG A 321 -6.94 -13.82 9.45
N GLY A 322 -8.13 -14.09 9.97
CA GLY A 322 -8.47 -13.84 11.36
C GLY A 322 -8.72 -12.36 11.67
N PRO A 323 -8.54 -11.93 12.92
CA PRO A 323 -8.90 -10.59 13.36
C PRO A 323 -8.18 -9.50 12.54
N ILE A 324 -8.95 -8.52 12.07
CA ILE A 324 -8.44 -7.46 11.16
C ILE A 324 -7.36 -6.61 11.84
N GLU A 325 -7.49 -6.35 13.12
CA GLU A 325 -6.55 -5.57 13.94
C GLU A 325 -5.15 -6.20 14.07
N THR A 326 -5.00 -7.47 13.76
CA THR A 326 -3.68 -8.13 13.74
C THR A 326 -2.87 -7.75 12.51
N HIS A 327 -3.53 -7.27 11.46
CA HIS A 327 -2.96 -6.89 10.18
C HIS A 327 -2.98 -5.40 9.92
N CYS A 328 -4.00 -4.71 10.41
CA CYS A 328 -4.30 -3.31 10.12
C CYS A 328 -4.49 -2.52 11.43
N LYS A 329 -4.09 -1.23 11.40
CA LYS A 329 -4.50 -0.30 12.45
C LYS A 329 -5.94 0.12 12.17
N LEU A 330 -6.83 -0.07 13.14
CA LEU A 330 -8.21 0.41 13.09
C LEU A 330 -8.31 1.76 13.82
N ASP A 331 -8.68 2.81 13.10
CA ASP A 331 -8.95 4.14 13.64
C ASP A 331 -10.46 4.41 13.55
N PRO A 332 -11.16 4.75 14.66
CA PRO A 332 -12.58 5.06 14.62
C PRO A 332 -12.84 6.33 13.80
N VAL A 333 -13.76 6.27 12.83
CA VAL A 333 -14.07 7.40 11.93
C VAL A 333 -15.49 7.95 12.12
N SER A 334 -16.38 7.19 12.75
CA SER A 334 -17.74 7.61 13.06
C SER A 334 -18.27 6.96 14.33
N PHE A 335 -19.22 7.61 14.98
CA PHE A 335 -19.95 7.13 16.15
C PHE A 335 -21.44 7.33 15.94
N ARG A 336 -22.25 6.37 16.35
CA ARG A 336 -23.71 6.57 16.45
C ARG A 336 -24.03 7.19 17.79
N ALA A 337 -24.62 8.39 17.78
CA ALA A 337 -25.17 9.03 18.98
C ALA A 337 -26.68 8.80 19.06
N SER A 338 -27.20 8.52 20.24
CA SER A 338 -28.65 8.43 20.53
C SER A 338 -28.95 9.11 21.86
N PHE A 339 -30.13 9.73 21.94
CA PHE A 339 -30.67 10.16 23.22
C PHE A 339 -31.30 8.93 23.87
N GLY A 340 -30.78 8.56 25.05
CA GLY A 340 -31.26 7.41 25.84
C GLY A 340 -32.54 7.72 26.56
#